data_56b97521997ededb55f2981a31f95e8f
#
_entry.id   56b97521997ededb55f2981a31f95e8f
#
_cell.length_a   1.000
_cell.length_b   1.000
_cell.length_c   1.000
_cell.angle_alpha   90.00
_cell.angle_beta   90.00
_cell.angle_gamma   90.00
#
_symmetry.space_group_name_H-M   'P 1'
#
loop_
_entity.id
_entity.type
_entity.pdbx_description
1 polymer ?
#
loop_
_entity_poly.entity_id
_entity_poly.type
_entity_poly.pdbx_seq_one_letter_code
_entity_poly.pdbx_strand_id
1 'polypeptide(L)'
;MYQIHFYQDAAGHQPVKEYIQELQSGNNKDSRIKLNKIRDYMRILELKGTRAGEPFVKHLEDNIWELRPLRDRILFAVWINESFILLTHFVKKTQKTPKREIEKAKRLYADLLERSAEK
;
A
#
# COMPACT_ATOMS: atom_id res chain seq x y z
N MET A 1 -11.90 -4.60 13.37
CA MET A 1 -10.63 -4.71 12.64
C MET A 1 -10.87 -4.40 11.18
N TYR A 2 -10.02 -3.57 10.59
CA TYR A 2 -10.14 -3.21 9.17
C TYR A 2 -9.58 -4.33 8.32
N GLN A 3 -10.22 -4.58 7.16
CA GLN A 3 -9.71 -5.56 6.20
C GLN A 3 -8.72 -4.88 5.25
N ILE A 4 -7.71 -5.61 4.83
CA ILE A 4 -6.72 -5.12 3.87
C ILE A 4 -6.79 -5.97 2.62
N HIS A 5 -6.94 -5.33 1.48
CA HIS A 5 -6.98 -5.98 0.17
C HIS A 5 -5.79 -5.53 -0.66
N PHE A 6 -5.39 -6.37 -1.60
CA PHE A 6 -4.35 -6.02 -2.56
C PHE A 6 -4.99 -5.69 -3.90
N TYR A 7 -4.62 -4.53 -4.44
CA TYR A 7 -5.07 -4.16 -5.78
C TYR A 7 -4.57 -5.19 -6.80
N GLN A 8 -5.45 -5.58 -7.71
CA GLN A 8 -5.14 -6.47 -8.81
C GLN A 8 -5.58 -5.77 -10.09
N ASP A 9 -4.67 -5.68 -11.08
CA ASP A 9 -5.00 -5.04 -12.35
C ASP A 9 -5.76 -6.00 -13.28
N ALA A 10 -6.14 -5.51 -14.46
CA ALA A 10 -6.92 -6.30 -15.40
C ALA A 10 -6.16 -7.54 -15.91
N ALA A 11 -4.85 -7.50 -15.90
CA ALA A 11 -4.00 -8.62 -16.32
C ALA A 11 -3.71 -9.61 -15.19
N GLY A 12 -4.19 -9.33 -13.98
CA GLY A 12 -3.98 -10.19 -12.83
C GLY A 12 -2.77 -9.87 -11.98
N HIS A 13 -2.05 -8.79 -12.27
CA HIS A 13 -0.90 -8.40 -11.48
C HIS A 13 -1.32 -7.72 -10.18
N GLN A 14 -0.66 -8.07 -9.08
CA GLN A 14 -0.89 -7.51 -7.77
C GLN A 14 0.40 -6.91 -7.24
N PRO A 15 0.71 -5.64 -7.57
CA PRO A 15 2.02 -5.06 -7.31
C PRO A 15 2.52 -5.20 -5.88
N VAL A 16 1.69 -4.88 -4.90
CA VAL A 16 2.12 -4.93 -3.49
C VAL A 16 2.28 -6.37 -3.02
N LYS A 17 1.33 -7.24 -3.37
CA LYS A 17 1.42 -8.64 -2.99
C LYS A 17 2.66 -9.31 -3.60
N GLU A 18 2.94 -9.01 -4.87
CA GLU A 18 4.11 -9.54 -5.56
C GLU A 18 5.40 -9.09 -4.90
N TYR A 19 5.46 -7.83 -4.48
CA TYR A 19 6.62 -7.32 -3.76
C TYR A 19 6.82 -8.05 -2.43
N ILE A 20 5.75 -8.27 -1.68
CA ILE A 20 5.82 -9.01 -0.42
C ILE A 20 6.31 -10.44 -0.66
N GLN A 21 5.80 -11.10 -1.69
CA GLN A 21 6.23 -12.45 -2.06
C GLN A 21 7.71 -12.48 -2.44
N GLU A 22 8.18 -11.46 -3.16
CA GLU A 22 9.59 -11.32 -3.50
C GLU A 22 10.46 -11.24 -2.25
N LEU A 23 10.03 -10.47 -1.26
CA LEU A 23 10.76 -10.39 0.02
C LEU A 23 10.73 -11.71 0.77
N GLN A 24 9.62 -12.44 0.72
CA GLN A 24 9.50 -13.74 1.37
C GLN A 24 10.47 -14.76 0.78
N SER A 25 10.69 -14.72 -0.52
CA SER A 25 11.61 -15.65 -1.19
C SER A 25 13.07 -15.23 -1.09
N GLY A 26 13.33 -14.02 -0.61
CA GLY A 26 14.70 -13.53 -0.41
C GLY A 26 15.37 -14.22 0.76
N ASN A 27 16.65 -14.53 0.59
CA ASN A 27 17.43 -15.27 1.59
C ASN A 27 18.35 -14.38 2.42
N ASN A 28 18.26 -13.08 2.30
CA ASN A 28 19.17 -12.19 3.00
C ASN A 28 18.48 -11.51 4.18
N LYS A 29 19.31 -10.98 5.08
CA LYS A 29 18.85 -10.32 6.29
C LYS A 29 18.00 -9.08 5.96
N ASP A 30 18.38 -8.35 4.92
CA ASP A 30 17.71 -7.12 4.54
C ASP A 30 16.25 -7.38 4.14
N SER A 31 16.01 -8.42 3.34
CA SER A 31 14.64 -8.80 2.95
C SER A 31 13.80 -9.19 4.16
N ARG A 32 14.39 -9.91 5.12
CA ARG A 32 13.67 -10.29 6.35
C ARG A 32 13.29 -9.09 7.20
N ILE A 33 14.21 -8.13 7.34
CA ILE A 33 13.94 -6.91 8.11
C ILE A 33 12.81 -6.10 7.46
N LYS A 34 12.87 -5.93 6.15
CA LYS A 34 11.84 -5.22 5.41
C LYS A 34 10.48 -5.90 5.54
N LEU A 35 10.45 -7.21 5.33
CA LEU A 35 9.22 -7.98 5.39
C LEU A 35 8.57 -7.88 6.77
N ASN A 36 9.37 -8.06 7.83
CA ASN A 36 8.85 -7.97 9.19
C ASN A 36 8.26 -6.58 9.47
N LYS A 37 8.93 -5.53 9.01
CA LYS A 37 8.45 -4.17 9.22
C LYS A 37 7.17 -3.90 8.44
N ILE A 38 7.07 -4.39 7.21
CA ILE A 38 5.86 -4.28 6.40
C ILE A 38 4.70 -4.97 7.11
N ARG A 39 4.92 -6.18 7.61
CA ARG A 39 3.89 -6.93 8.32
C ARG A 39 3.43 -6.20 9.58
N ASP A 40 4.37 -5.64 10.34
CA ASP A 40 4.05 -4.88 11.55
C ASP A 40 3.17 -3.67 11.21
N TYR A 41 3.52 -2.94 10.16
CA TYR A 41 2.76 -1.74 9.78
C TYR A 41 1.40 -2.09 9.20
N MET A 42 1.30 -3.21 8.45
CA MET A 42 0.01 -3.69 7.98
C MET A 42 -0.89 -4.06 9.15
N ARG A 43 -0.31 -4.67 10.19
CA ARG A 43 -1.06 -5.03 11.40
C ARG A 43 -1.57 -3.78 12.11
N ILE A 44 -0.77 -2.73 12.18
CA ILE A 44 -1.19 -1.47 12.78
C ILE A 44 -2.34 -0.87 11.97
N LEU A 45 -2.26 -0.94 10.64
CA LEU A 45 -3.35 -0.46 9.78
C LEU A 45 -4.63 -1.26 10.01
N GLU A 46 -4.53 -2.59 10.16
CA GLU A 46 -5.69 -3.42 10.48
C GLU A 46 -6.35 -3.03 11.80
N LEU A 47 -5.54 -2.71 12.80
CA LEU A 47 -6.04 -2.43 14.14
C LEU A 47 -6.55 -1.00 14.30
N LYS A 48 -5.85 -0.04 13.73
CA LYS A 48 -6.11 1.39 13.99
C LYS A 48 -6.57 2.18 12.77
N GLY A 49 -6.42 1.62 11.58
CA GLY A 49 -6.76 2.35 10.36
C GLY A 49 -5.90 3.59 10.20
N THR A 50 -6.44 4.59 9.50
CA THR A 50 -5.71 5.84 9.27
C THR A 50 -5.50 6.66 10.54
N ARG A 51 -6.20 6.32 11.61
CA ARG A 51 -6.01 6.99 12.91
C ARG A 51 -4.66 6.65 13.54
N ALA A 52 -3.95 5.65 13.03
CA ALA A 52 -2.62 5.33 13.53
C ALA A 52 -1.67 6.53 13.42
N GLY A 53 -1.85 7.36 12.39
CA GLY A 53 -1.04 8.57 12.22
C GLY A 53 0.43 8.29 11.96
N GLU A 54 1.23 9.36 11.94
CA GLU A 54 2.67 9.21 11.76
C GLU A 54 3.30 8.60 13.01
N PRO A 55 4.35 7.81 12.88
CA PRO A 55 5.11 7.56 11.64
C PRO A 55 4.53 6.45 10.75
N PHE A 56 3.40 5.85 11.08
CA PHE A 56 2.88 4.67 10.39
C PHE A 56 2.21 5.00 9.07
N VAL A 57 1.32 5.99 9.08
CA VAL A 57 0.57 6.37 7.89
C VAL A 57 0.59 7.89 7.72
N LYS A 58 0.42 8.32 6.48
CA LYS A 58 0.34 9.74 6.16
C LYS A 58 -0.64 9.94 5.01
N HIS A 59 -1.51 10.95 5.14
CA HIS A 59 -2.39 11.34 4.04
C HIS A 59 -1.58 12.11 3.00
N LEU A 60 -1.76 11.79 1.73
CA LEU A 60 -1.06 12.46 0.63
C LEU A 60 -1.97 13.42 -0.12
N GLU A 61 -2.88 12.90 -0.94
CA GLU A 61 -3.81 13.72 -1.72
C GLU A 61 -5.11 12.94 -1.91
N ASP A 62 -6.23 13.63 -1.90
CA ASP A 62 -7.55 13.03 -2.14
C ASP A 62 -7.76 11.78 -1.30
N ASN A 63 -7.97 10.63 -1.93
CA ASN A 63 -8.20 9.37 -1.24
C ASN A 63 -6.92 8.55 -1.05
N ILE A 64 -5.77 9.11 -1.38
CA ILE A 64 -4.50 8.37 -1.36
C ILE A 64 -3.73 8.64 -0.08
N TRP A 65 -3.36 7.56 0.58
CA TRP A 65 -2.59 7.53 1.81
C TRP A 65 -1.31 6.74 1.60
N GLU A 66 -0.40 6.85 2.53
CA GLU A 66 0.92 6.20 2.44
C GLU A 66 1.20 5.44 3.73
N LEU A 67 1.51 4.15 3.62
CA LEU A 67 2.01 3.34 4.72
C LEU A 67 3.54 3.39 4.63
N ARG A 68 4.22 3.58 5.77
CA ARG A 68 5.61 4.03 5.78
C ARG A 68 6.59 3.13 6.54
N PRO A 69 6.68 1.83 6.24
CA PRO A 69 7.62 0.92 6.93
C PRO A 69 9.06 1.12 6.43
N LEU A 70 9.89 1.72 7.27
CA LEU A 70 11.29 2.04 6.95
C LEU A 70 11.37 2.94 5.71
N ARG A 71 12.03 2.46 4.65
CA ARG A 71 12.14 3.21 3.41
C ARG A 71 11.12 2.80 2.36
N ASP A 72 10.38 1.74 2.62
CA ASP A 72 9.31 1.33 1.72
C ASP A 72 8.11 2.24 1.88
N ARG A 73 7.44 2.51 0.78
CA ARG A 73 6.21 3.29 0.77
C ARG A 73 5.16 2.51 0.02
N ILE A 74 4.05 2.23 0.71
CA ILE A 74 2.92 1.50 0.13
C ILE A 74 1.76 2.48 0.07
N LEU A 75 1.34 2.84 -1.13
CA LEU A 75 0.24 3.77 -1.32
C LEU A 75 -1.07 2.99 -1.32
N PHE A 76 -2.04 3.50 -0.56
CA PHE A 76 -3.31 2.81 -0.39
C PHE A 76 -4.47 3.80 -0.34
N ALA A 77 -5.67 3.27 -0.47
CA ALA A 77 -6.90 4.06 -0.36
C ALA A 77 -7.88 3.37 0.57
N VAL A 78 -8.78 4.15 1.15
CA VAL A 78 -9.94 3.60 1.88
C VAL A 78 -10.91 3.05 0.85
N TRP A 79 -11.42 1.86 1.07
CA TRP A 79 -12.32 1.20 0.14
C TRP A 79 -13.61 0.78 0.87
N ILE A 80 -14.39 -0.06 0.25
CA ILE A 80 -15.72 -0.45 0.75
C ILE A 80 -15.65 -1.17 2.09
N ASN A 81 -16.71 -1.01 2.90
CA ASN A 81 -16.89 -1.75 4.16
C ASN A 81 -15.71 -1.64 5.13
N GLU A 82 -15.24 -0.41 5.33
CA GLU A 82 -14.13 -0.14 6.27
C GLU A 82 -12.89 -0.99 5.96
N SER A 83 -12.55 -1.05 4.68
CA SER A 83 -11.36 -1.78 4.23
C SER A 83 -10.38 -0.82 3.58
N PHE A 84 -9.17 -1.31 3.37
CA PHE A 84 -8.12 -0.59 2.66
C PHE A 84 -7.67 -1.41 1.48
N ILE A 85 -7.32 -0.74 0.40
CA ILE A 85 -6.78 -1.38 -0.80
C ILE A 85 -5.35 -0.88 -1.01
N LEU A 86 -4.39 -1.80 -0.97
CA LEU A 86 -2.98 -1.47 -1.19
C LEU A 86 -2.73 -1.46 -2.69
N LEU A 87 -2.37 -0.28 -3.20
CA LEU A 87 -2.36 -0.02 -4.65
C LEU A 87 -1.01 -0.26 -5.29
N THR A 88 0.03 0.37 -4.77
CA THR A 88 1.35 0.31 -5.38
C THR A 88 2.42 0.55 -4.32
N HIS A 89 3.66 0.31 -4.70
CA HIS A 89 4.80 0.37 -3.80
C HIS A 89 6.01 1.00 -4.49
N PHE A 90 6.82 1.71 -3.72
CA PHE A 90 8.12 2.18 -4.17
C PHE A 90 9.05 2.33 -2.97
N VAL A 91 10.35 2.44 -3.23
CA VAL A 91 11.35 2.68 -2.19
C VAL A 91 11.67 4.18 -2.18
N LYS A 92 11.59 4.79 -1.01
CA LYS A 92 11.82 6.22 -0.85
C LYS A 92 13.27 6.59 -1.15
N LYS A 93 13.45 7.59 -1.99
CA LYS A 93 14.77 8.15 -2.33
C LYS A 93 14.86 9.63 -2.05
N THR A 94 13.73 10.30 -1.77
CA THR A 94 13.66 11.74 -1.54
C THR A 94 12.84 12.02 -0.28
N GLN A 95 12.84 13.28 0.18
CA GLN A 95 12.09 13.67 1.36
C GLN A 95 10.58 13.55 1.15
N LYS A 96 10.10 14.02 0.00
CA LYS A 96 8.68 13.98 -0.32
C LYS A 96 8.37 12.80 -1.22
N THR A 97 7.13 12.29 -1.11
CA THR A 97 6.63 11.29 -2.04
C THR A 97 6.54 11.92 -3.43
N PRO A 98 7.21 11.33 -4.44
CA PRO A 98 7.17 11.90 -5.79
C PRO A 98 5.75 11.97 -6.33
N LYS A 99 5.46 13.07 -7.02
CA LYS A 99 4.12 13.26 -7.57
C LYS A 99 3.72 12.15 -8.55
N ARG A 100 4.67 11.63 -9.31
CA ARG A 100 4.39 10.53 -10.25
C ARG A 100 3.87 9.28 -9.55
N GLU A 101 4.32 9.03 -8.31
CA GLU A 101 3.85 7.88 -7.55
C GLU A 101 2.43 8.10 -7.06
N ILE A 102 2.12 9.32 -6.64
CA ILE A 102 0.77 9.68 -6.22
C ILE A 102 -0.19 9.58 -7.40
N GLU A 103 0.21 10.09 -8.56
CA GLU A 103 -0.62 10.04 -9.77
C GLU A 103 -0.84 8.61 -10.22
N LYS A 104 0.19 7.76 -10.10
CA LYS A 104 0.05 6.33 -10.41
C LYS A 104 -0.99 5.68 -9.50
N ALA A 105 -0.91 5.95 -8.19
CA ALA A 105 -1.88 5.40 -7.24
C ALA A 105 -3.29 5.85 -7.55
N LYS A 106 -3.47 7.11 -7.93
CA LYS A 106 -4.78 7.63 -8.32
C LYS A 106 -5.33 6.92 -9.53
N ARG A 107 -4.49 6.65 -10.54
CA ARG A 107 -4.92 5.90 -11.73
C ARG A 107 -5.36 4.49 -11.38
N LEU A 108 -4.59 3.82 -10.53
CA LEU A 108 -4.93 2.45 -10.13
C LEU A 108 -6.24 2.41 -9.35
N TYR A 109 -6.44 3.39 -8.47
CA TYR A 109 -7.68 3.47 -7.71
C TYR A 109 -8.87 3.75 -8.63
N ALA A 110 -8.72 4.66 -9.59
CA ALA A 110 -9.76 4.96 -10.57
C ALA A 110 -10.10 3.73 -11.41
N ASP A 111 -9.09 2.96 -11.82
CA ASP A 111 -9.27 1.71 -12.54
C ASP A 111 -10.09 0.71 -11.72
N LEU A 112 -9.76 0.58 -10.44
CA LEU A 112 -10.48 -0.30 -9.54
C LEU A 112 -11.96 0.09 -9.43
N LEU A 113 -12.23 1.38 -9.24
CA LEU A 113 -13.59 1.88 -9.10
C LEU A 113 -14.40 1.65 -10.39
N GLU A 114 -13.79 1.88 -11.53
CA GLU A 114 -14.43 1.68 -12.82
C GLU A 114 -14.79 0.21 -13.04
N ARG A 115 -13.86 -0.69 -12.79
CA ARG A 115 -14.11 -2.14 -12.93
C ARG A 115 -15.15 -2.65 -11.93
N SER A 116 -15.16 -2.10 -10.73
CA SER A 116 -16.15 -2.47 -9.71
C SER A 116 -17.55 -2.01 -10.09
N ALA A 117 -17.66 -0.86 -10.75
CA ALA A 117 -18.95 -0.31 -11.16
C ALA A 117 -19.61 -1.10 -12.30
N GLU A 118 -18.82 -1.88 -13.04
CA GLU A 118 -19.33 -2.67 -14.16
C GLU A 118 -19.99 -4.00 -13.73
N LYS A 119 -19.95 -4.30 -12.46
CA LYS A 119 -20.53 -5.55 -11.97
C LYS A 119 -22.02 -5.35 -11.57
#